data_c9b6434f36a77a1a56f322b2a4e14468
#
_entry.id   c9b6434f36a77a1a56f322b2a4e14468
#
_cell.length_a   1.000
_cell.length_b   1.000
_cell.length_c   1.000
_cell.angle_alpha   90.00
_cell.angle_beta   90.00
_cell.angle_gamma   90.00
#
_symmetry.space_group_name_H-M   'P 1'
#
loop_
_entity.id
_entity.type
_entity.pdbx_description
1 polymer ?
#
loop_
_entity_poly.entity_id
_entity_poly.type
_entity_poly.pdbx_seq_one_letter_code
_entity_poly.pdbx_strand_id
1 'polypeptide(L)'
;MKRLNRWIYAVIGVIVLLLAGLIYAWSVLVIPIANEFTDWSHTSLSLTFTICMTLFCIGGLIGGILQKKIDVKINVWASGILFFVGFFIASKAQNIITLYIGYGVLAGFASGLAYNSVMSTMSKWFPDKQGLISGILLMGFGLGSFIIGKVYQAYTPSTIGGWRISFMIFGVILAVVLIIFGFFFVKPDEDFILTVSKDKKENNIKKEVGIDIDAKQMIKRSSFWFYFVWAILLSASGLALISQASGIVNEIAKNIDASSVATIVGLISICNGIGRVIYGGMFDKFGRLKTMITVVVVFLVSSILLVLAFNTKSLIILIVGFILCGASYGGVTSVNSAFINLFYGATNYPVNFSIVNLNLIIASFGSTIAGMLYDYTGSYISTTVLMIGGIICSFICTICIKRP
;
A
#
# COMPACT_ATOMS: atom_id res chain seq x y z
N MET A 1 6.11 28.09 -17.30
CA MET A 1 5.17 27.14 -17.91
C MET A 1 3.77 27.47 -17.43
N LYS A 2 2.75 27.53 -18.32
CA LYS A 2 1.34 27.67 -17.89
C LYS A 2 1.01 26.51 -16.95
N ARG A 3 0.42 26.81 -15.80
CA ARG A 3 0.00 25.78 -14.82
C ARG A 3 -1.06 24.88 -15.45
N LEU A 4 -0.83 23.57 -15.39
CA LEU A 4 -1.82 22.59 -15.78
C LEU A 4 -2.92 22.52 -14.69
N ASN A 5 -4.08 22.01 -15.03
CA ASN A 5 -5.12 21.71 -14.04
C ASN A 5 -4.56 20.70 -13.03
N ARG A 6 -4.80 20.91 -11.72
CA ARG A 6 -4.30 20.05 -10.65
C ARG A 6 -4.68 18.58 -10.81
N TRP A 7 -5.80 18.28 -11.46
CA TRP A 7 -6.23 16.92 -11.74
C TRP A 7 -5.36 16.21 -12.79
N ILE A 8 -4.70 16.96 -13.68
CA ILE A 8 -3.73 16.38 -14.63
C ILE A 8 -2.51 15.88 -13.86
N TYR A 9 -2.02 16.65 -12.88
CA TYR A 9 -0.95 16.20 -12.00
C TYR A 9 -1.37 14.96 -11.19
N ALA A 10 -2.63 14.88 -10.75
CA ALA A 10 -3.16 13.70 -10.08
C ALA A 10 -3.15 12.46 -10.97
N VAL A 11 -3.58 12.58 -12.24
CA VAL A 11 -3.55 11.48 -13.22
C VAL A 11 -2.11 11.00 -13.45
N ILE A 12 -1.17 11.92 -13.62
CA ILE A 12 0.26 11.60 -13.74
C ILE A 12 0.75 10.85 -12.48
N GLY A 13 0.37 11.33 -11.32
CA GLY A 13 0.68 10.67 -10.04
C GLY A 13 0.11 9.25 -9.96
N VAL A 14 -1.12 9.03 -10.40
CA VAL A 14 -1.75 7.70 -10.48
C VAL A 14 -0.95 6.77 -11.39
N ILE A 15 -0.55 7.23 -12.58
CA ILE A 15 0.21 6.41 -13.53
C ILE A 15 1.58 6.02 -12.94
N VAL A 16 2.28 6.99 -12.34
CA VAL A 16 3.57 6.72 -11.69
C VAL A 16 3.41 5.73 -10.55
N LEU A 17 2.37 5.88 -9.70
CA LEU A 17 2.13 4.94 -8.60
C LEU A 17 1.64 3.58 -9.06
N LEU A 18 0.85 3.50 -10.14
CA LEU A 18 0.46 2.24 -10.75
C LEU A 18 1.69 1.42 -11.16
N LEU A 19 2.64 2.07 -11.83
CA LEU A 19 3.89 1.42 -12.23
C LEU A 19 4.80 1.10 -11.04
N ALA A 20 4.96 2.03 -10.09
CA ALA A 20 5.73 1.77 -8.87
C ALA A 20 5.12 0.64 -8.01
N GLY A 21 3.81 0.42 -8.11
CA GLY A 21 3.08 -0.67 -7.47
C GLY A 21 3.38 -2.07 -8.03
N LEU A 22 4.17 -2.18 -9.11
CA LEU A 22 4.62 -3.45 -9.67
C LEU A 22 5.26 -4.37 -8.63
N ILE A 23 5.91 -3.80 -7.60
CA ILE A 23 6.52 -4.60 -6.52
C ILE A 23 5.51 -5.51 -5.81
N TYR A 24 4.22 -5.16 -5.78
CA TYR A 24 3.17 -6.00 -5.22
C TYR A 24 2.71 -7.14 -6.15
N ALA A 25 3.16 -7.15 -7.42
CA ALA A 25 2.88 -8.25 -8.34
C ALA A 25 3.81 -9.46 -8.12
N TRP A 26 4.65 -9.46 -7.08
CA TRP A 26 5.64 -10.50 -6.82
C TRP A 26 5.06 -11.91 -6.84
N SER A 27 3.88 -12.13 -6.28
CA SER A 27 3.19 -13.43 -6.29
C SER A 27 2.95 -14.01 -7.68
N VAL A 28 2.87 -13.15 -8.70
CA VAL A 28 2.72 -13.53 -10.11
C VAL A 28 4.09 -13.61 -10.79
N LEU A 29 4.97 -12.65 -10.50
CA LEU A 29 6.30 -12.56 -11.10
C LEU A 29 7.19 -13.75 -10.71
N VAL A 30 7.02 -14.29 -9.52
CA VAL A 30 7.85 -15.37 -8.98
C VAL A 30 7.56 -16.73 -9.63
N ILE A 31 6.37 -16.93 -10.21
CA ILE A 31 5.95 -18.25 -10.72
C ILE A 31 6.93 -18.82 -11.76
N PRO A 32 7.25 -18.11 -12.87
CA PRO A 32 8.19 -18.64 -13.86
C PRO A 32 9.65 -18.71 -13.35
N ILE A 33 10.00 -17.93 -12.33
CA ILE A 33 11.31 -18.01 -11.66
C ILE A 33 11.39 -19.31 -10.85
N ALA A 34 10.35 -19.62 -10.07
CA ALA A 34 10.29 -20.85 -9.30
C ALA A 34 10.29 -22.11 -10.19
N ASN A 35 9.69 -22.02 -11.37
CA ASN A 35 9.69 -23.11 -12.34
C ASN A 35 11.07 -23.34 -12.97
N GLU A 36 11.91 -22.33 -13.09
CA GLU A 36 13.27 -22.43 -13.59
C GLU A 36 14.25 -22.89 -12.51
N PHE A 37 14.13 -22.36 -11.30
CA PHE A 37 15.03 -22.64 -10.17
C PHE A 37 14.31 -23.49 -9.13
N THR A 38 14.09 -24.76 -9.46
CA THR A 38 13.37 -25.71 -8.59
C THR A 38 14.07 -25.97 -7.25
N ASP A 39 15.38 -25.70 -7.18
CA ASP A 39 16.18 -25.84 -5.95
C ASP A 39 16.00 -24.66 -4.98
N TRP A 40 15.38 -23.56 -5.42
CA TRP A 40 15.13 -22.42 -4.54
C TRP A 40 13.87 -22.66 -3.71
N SER A 41 14.02 -22.63 -2.40
CA SER A 41 12.89 -22.83 -1.50
C SER A 41 11.86 -21.69 -1.62
N HIS A 42 10.58 -22.00 -1.37
CA HIS A 42 9.54 -21.00 -1.29
C HIS A 42 9.86 -19.90 -0.27
N THR A 43 10.50 -20.26 0.84
CA THR A 43 10.98 -19.30 1.84
C THR A 43 11.97 -18.31 1.25
N SER A 44 12.96 -18.79 0.49
CA SER A 44 13.97 -17.93 -0.15
C SER A 44 13.35 -16.98 -1.18
N LEU A 45 12.39 -17.48 -1.97
CA LEU A 45 11.66 -16.66 -2.93
C LEU A 45 10.77 -15.62 -2.22
N SER A 46 10.10 -16.00 -1.13
CA SER A 46 9.29 -15.09 -0.33
C SER A 46 10.13 -14.01 0.37
N LEU A 47 11.37 -14.35 0.77
CA LEU A 47 12.30 -13.39 1.36
C LEU A 47 12.65 -12.25 0.40
N THR A 48 12.65 -12.49 -0.91
CA THR A 48 12.81 -11.42 -1.92
C THR A 48 11.78 -10.33 -1.74
N PHE A 49 10.51 -10.70 -1.53
CA PHE A 49 9.43 -9.73 -1.30
C PHE A 49 9.57 -9.02 0.05
N THR A 50 9.98 -9.73 1.11
CA THR A 50 10.20 -9.12 2.43
C THR A 50 11.31 -8.07 2.37
N ILE A 51 12.41 -8.36 1.68
CA ILE A 51 13.50 -7.41 1.43
C ILE A 51 12.95 -6.22 0.65
N CYS A 52 12.17 -6.46 -0.40
CA CYS A 52 11.57 -5.41 -1.23
C CYS A 52 10.68 -4.47 -0.40
N MET A 53 9.82 -4.98 0.45
CA MET A 53 8.95 -4.18 1.31
C MET A 53 9.72 -3.40 2.38
N THR A 54 10.78 -3.98 2.93
CA THR A 54 11.66 -3.29 3.87
C THR A 54 12.36 -2.11 3.19
N LEU A 55 12.93 -2.35 2.03
CA LEU A 55 13.61 -1.30 1.26
C LEU A 55 12.63 -0.27 0.67
N PHE A 56 11.39 -0.65 0.37
CA PHE A 56 10.32 0.29 0.05
C PHE A 56 10.09 1.30 1.20
N CYS A 57 9.98 0.84 2.43
CA CYS A 57 9.82 1.74 3.58
C CYS A 57 11.05 2.64 3.78
N ILE A 58 12.26 2.10 3.66
CA ILE A 58 13.52 2.83 3.78
C ILE A 58 13.64 3.85 2.64
N GLY A 59 13.36 3.46 1.40
CA GLY A 59 13.38 4.35 0.24
C GLY A 59 12.39 5.51 0.38
N GLY A 60 11.19 5.25 0.90
CA GLY A 60 10.21 6.27 1.23
C GLY A 60 10.72 7.26 2.28
N LEU A 61 11.36 6.76 3.35
CA LEU A 61 11.92 7.58 4.41
C LEU A 61 13.09 8.46 3.89
N ILE A 62 14.03 7.86 3.17
CA ILE A 62 15.16 8.59 2.58
C ILE A 62 14.64 9.61 1.57
N GLY A 63 13.70 9.26 0.71
CA GLY A 63 13.04 10.16 -0.22
C GLY A 63 12.38 11.35 0.48
N GLY A 64 11.70 11.10 1.59
CA GLY A 64 11.09 12.16 2.41
C GLY A 64 12.13 13.13 3.01
N ILE A 65 13.27 12.62 3.48
CA ILE A 65 14.37 13.41 4.00
C ILE A 65 15.02 14.25 2.88
N LEU A 66 15.27 13.62 1.73
CA LEU A 66 15.90 14.28 0.59
C LEU A 66 15.07 15.43 0.03
N GLN A 67 13.74 15.34 0.05
CA GLN A 67 12.84 16.41 -0.41
C GLN A 67 12.96 17.74 0.36
N LYS A 68 13.64 17.74 1.52
CA LYS A 68 13.99 18.97 2.24
C LYS A 68 15.17 19.69 1.61
N LYS A 69 16.02 18.97 0.85
CA LYS A 69 17.29 19.49 0.30
C LYS A 69 17.30 19.56 -1.23
N ILE A 70 16.59 18.68 -1.90
CA ILE A 70 16.57 18.57 -3.36
C ILE A 70 15.15 18.65 -3.91
N ASP A 71 15.04 18.94 -5.20
CA ASP A 71 13.76 18.96 -5.90
C ASP A 71 13.17 17.55 -5.98
N VAL A 72 11.85 17.46 -5.77
CA VAL A 72 11.09 16.21 -5.82
C VAL A 72 11.29 15.44 -7.13
N LYS A 73 11.40 16.15 -8.27
CA LYS A 73 11.62 15.51 -9.58
C LYS A 73 12.88 14.66 -9.63
N ILE A 74 13.93 15.06 -8.89
CA ILE A 74 15.19 14.30 -8.83
C ILE A 74 14.96 12.94 -8.18
N ASN A 75 14.14 12.86 -7.13
CA ASN A 75 13.77 11.58 -6.51
C ASN A 75 13.00 10.67 -7.49
N VAL A 76 12.09 11.25 -8.31
CA VAL A 76 11.34 10.49 -9.30
C VAL A 76 12.27 9.97 -10.41
N TRP A 77 13.19 10.79 -10.89
CA TRP A 77 14.20 10.37 -11.87
C TRP A 77 15.15 9.30 -11.32
N ALA A 78 15.66 9.50 -10.11
CA ALA A 78 16.47 8.51 -9.42
C ALA A 78 15.74 7.18 -9.26
N SER A 79 14.45 7.22 -8.92
CA SER A 79 13.60 6.04 -8.84
C SER A 79 13.52 5.31 -10.21
N GLY A 80 13.33 6.04 -11.32
CA GLY A 80 13.30 5.45 -12.66
C GLY A 80 14.61 4.73 -13.01
N ILE A 81 15.75 5.37 -12.73
CA ILE A 81 17.07 4.79 -12.96
C ILE A 81 17.28 3.54 -12.08
N LEU A 82 16.94 3.61 -10.81
CA LEU A 82 17.07 2.49 -9.88
C LEU A 82 16.17 1.31 -10.25
N PHE A 83 14.96 1.55 -10.73
CA PHE A 83 14.10 0.49 -11.28
C PHE A 83 14.75 -0.19 -12.48
N PHE A 84 15.28 0.61 -13.44
CA PHE A 84 15.97 0.03 -14.59
C PHE A 84 17.12 -0.85 -14.18
N VAL A 85 18.04 -0.33 -13.35
CA VAL A 85 19.21 -1.07 -12.86
C VAL A 85 18.78 -2.32 -12.08
N GLY A 86 17.78 -2.18 -11.22
CA GLY A 86 17.26 -3.27 -10.39
C GLY A 86 16.66 -4.40 -11.23
N PHE A 87 15.78 -4.08 -12.17
CA PHE A 87 15.18 -5.06 -13.06
C PHE A 87 16.20 -5.64 -14.05
N PHE A 88 17.17 -4.85 -14.51
CA PHE A 88 18.28 -5.33 -15.33
C PHE A 88 19.11 -6.37 -14.57
N ILE A 89 19.53 -6.09 -13.32
CA ILE A 89 20.26 -7.03 -12.48
C ILE A 89 19.41 -8.27 -12.22
N ALA A 90 18.15 -8.11 -11.84
CA ALA A 90 17.24 -9.21 -11.58
C ALA A 90 17.06 -10.10 -12.84
N SER A 91 17.00 -9.51 -14.05
CA SER A 91 16.90 -10.27 -15.29
C SER A 91 18.11 -11.15 -15.59
N LYS A 92 19.25 -10.87 -14.97
CA LYS A 92 20.48 -11.65 -15.09
C LYS A 92 20.68 -12.65 -13.95
N ALA A 93 19.70 -12.81 -13.07
CA ALA A 93 19.83 -13.68 -11.91
C ALA A 93 20.08 -15.15 -12.30
N GLN A 94 21.17 -15.69 -11.76
CA GLN A 94 21.51 -17.11 -11.77
C GLN A 94 21.58 -17.69 -10.35
N ASN A 95 21.50 -16.81 -9.35
CA ASN A 95 21.42 -17.15 -7.94
C ASN A 95 20.45 -16.21 -7.24
N ILE A 96 19.97 -16.65 -6.09
CA ILE A 96 18.95 -15.95 -5.32
C ILE A 96 19.42 -14.56 -4.82
N ILE A 97 20.72 -14.40 -4.53
CA ILE A 97 21.29 -13.13 -4.04
C ILE A 97 21.17 -12.04 -5.10
N THR A 98 21.40 -12.37 -6.36
CA THR A 98 21.25 -11.43 -7.48
C THR A 98 19.80 -10.95 -7.57
N LEU A 99 18.83 -11.83 -7.34
CA LEU A 99 17.41 -11.48 -7.30
C LEU A 99 17.09 -10.59 -6.09
N TYR A 100 17.67 -10.88 -4.91
CA TYR A 100 17.52 -10.05 -3.71
C TYR A 100 18.05 -8.63 -3.96
N ILE A 101 19.20 -8.48 -4.59
CA ILE A 101 19.80 -7.18 -4.88
C ILE A 101 18.96 -6.44 -5.93
N GLY A 102 18.66 -7.07 -7.05
CA GLY A 102 17.96 -6.42 -8.17
C GLY A 102 16.53 -6.06 -7.83
N TYR A 103 15.72 -7.06 -7.53
CA TYR A 103 14.30 -6.85 -7.23
C TYR A 103 14.06 -6.41 -5.78
N GLY A 104 14.68 -7.09 -4.82
CA GLY A 104 14.47 -6.80 -3.41
C GLY A 104 14.99 -5.41 -3.03
N VAL A 105 16.30 -5.18 -3.20
CA VAL A 105 16.93 -3.93 -2.73
C VAL A 105 16.62 -2.77 -3.67
N LEU A 106 17.00 -2.86 -4.93
CA LEU A 106 16.96 -1.71 -5.83
C LEU A 106 15.53 -1.35 -6.25
N ALA A 107 14.72 -2.32 -6.68
CA ALA A 107 13.35 -2.01 -7.09
C ALA A 107 12.47 -1.66 -5.90
N GLY A 108 12.66 -2.30 -4.73
CA GLY A 108 11.97 -1.94 -3.50
C GLY A 108 12.26 -0.50 -3.09
N PHE A 109 13.54 -0.12 -3.00
CA PHE A 109 13.97 1.23 -2.67
C PHE A 109 13.44 2.26 -3.67
N ALA A 110 13.54 1.98 -4.97
CA ALA A 110 13.02 2.82 -6.04
C ALA A 110 11.53 3.09 -5.91
N SER A 111 10.76 2.03 -5.63
CA SER A 111 9.31 2.15 -5.42
C SER A 111 8.97 3.05 -4.25
N GLY A 112 9.67 2.90 -3.12
CA GLY A 112 9.48 3.75 -1.94
C GLY A 112 9.79 5.22 -2.22
N LEU A 113 10.86 5.49 -2.97
CA LEU A 113 11.27 6.82 -3.39
C LEU A 113 10.19 7.50 -4.25
N ALA A 114 9.68 6.80 -5.28
CA ALA A 114 8.61 7.29 -6.14
C ALA A 114 7.32 7.50 -5.34
N TYR A 115 6.92 6.52 -4.52
CA TYR A 115 5.72 6.55 -3.71
C TYR A 115 5.65 7.80 -2.82
N ASN A 116 6.70 8.04 -2.02
CA ASN A 116 6.73 9.20 -1.14
C ASN A 116 6.75 10.51 -1.93
N SER A 117 7.47 10.57 -3.04
CA SER A 117 7.56 11.76 -3.89
C SER A 117 6.22 12.14 -4.50
N VAL A 118 5.46 11.18 -4.98
CA VAL A 118 4.11 11.41 -5.52
C VAL A 118 3.15 11.83 -4.42
N MET A 119 3.08 11.06 -3.33
CA MET A 119 2.16 11.32 -2.22
C MET A 119 2.38 12.70 -1.61
N SER A 120 3.64 13.09 -1.37
CA SER A 120 3.98 14.38 -0.78
C SER A 120 3.72 15.56 -1.71
N THR A 121 3.91 15.40 -3.02
CA THR A 121 3.63 16.44 -3.99
C THR A 121 2.12 16.66 -4.16
N MET A 122 1.37 15.59 -4.32
CA MET A 122 -0.08 15.66 -4.50
C MET A 122 -0.79 16.15 -3.23
N SER A 123 -0.28 15.83 -2.06
CA SER A 123 -0.74 16.39 -0.79
C SER A 123 -0.71 17.94 -0.77
N LYS A 124 0.27 18.57 -1.41
CA LYS A 124 0.38 20.03 -1.53
C LYS A 124 -0.55 20.62 -2.59
N TRP A 125 -0.83 19.89 -3.68
CA TRP A 125 -1.76 20.31 -4.72
C TRP A 125 -3.23 20.21 -4.30
N PHE A 126 -3.55 19.34 -3.32
CA PHE A 126 -4.91 19.08 -2.86
C PHE A 126 -5.05 19.26 -1.34
N PRO A 127 -4.76 20.45 -0.79
CA PRO A 127 -4.90 20.69 0.65
C PRO A 127 -6.36 20.60 1.12
N ASP A 128 -7.33 20.79 0.21
CA ASP A 128 -8.76 20.71 0.42
C ASP A 128 -9.30 19.27 0.44
N LYS A 129 -8.66 18.32 -0.26
CA LYS A 129 -9.14 16.95 -0.51
C LYS A 129 -8.06 15.90 -0.24
N GLN A 130 -7.39 15.97 0.90
CA GLN A 130 -6.23 15.13 1.26
C GLN A 130 -6.56 13.64 1.25
N GLY A 131 -7.67 13.26 1.85
CA GLY A 131 -8.07 11.86 1.93
C GLY A 131 -8.46 11.31 0.56
N LEU A 132 -9.26 12.07 -0.20
CA LEU A 132 -9.70 11.66 -1.54
C LEU A 132 -8.51 11.47 -2.49
N ILE A 133 -7.60 12.45 -2.55
CA ILE A 133 -6.43 12.35 -3.45
C ILE A 133 -5.52 11.20 -3.04
N SER A 134 -5.28 11.03 -1.74
CA SER A 134 -4.51 9.89 -1.24
C SER A 134 -5.17 8.56 -1.62
N GLY A 135 -6.49 8.46 -1.48
CA GLY A 135 -7.25 7.28 -1.88
C GLY A 135 -7.10 6.95 -3.37
N ILE A 136 -7.25 7.96 -4.25
CA ILE A 136 -7.11 7.80 -5.71
C ILE A 136 -5.69 7.35 -6.09
N LEU A 137 -4.69 7.99 -5.52
CA LEU A 137 -3.28 7.67 -5.77
C LEU A 137 -2.93 6.24 -5.30
N LEU A 138 -3.36 5.90 -4.10
CA LEU A 138 -3.12 4.59 -3.51
C LEU A 138 -3.93 3.48 -4.20
N MET A 139 -5.11 3.80 -4.76
CA MET A 139 -5.84 2.88 -5.62
C MET A 139 -5.01 2.55 -6.86
N GLY A 140 -4.41 3.55 -7.52
CA GLY A 140 -3.49 3.34 -8.63
C GLY A 140 -2.34 2.41 -8.26
N PHE A 141 -1.70 2.66 -7.12
CA PHE A 141 -0.62 1.82 -6.60
C PHE A 141 -1.05 0.37 -6.34
N GLY A 142 -2.24 0.17 -5.76
CA GLY A 142 -2.78 -1.17 -5.52
C GLY A 142 -3.22 -1.90 -6.79
N LEU A 143 -3.85 -1.20 -7.74
CA LEU A 143 -4.27 -1.77 -9.03
C LEU A 143 -3.08 -2.11 -9.93
N GLY A 144 -1.92 -1.48 -9.69
CA GLY A 144 -0.69 -1.77 -10.42
C GLY A 144 -0.34 -3.25 -10.39
N SER A 145 -0.45 -3.91 -9.23
CA SER A 145 -0.17 -5.34 -9.11
C SER A 145 -1.10 -6.21 -9.96
N PHE A 146 -2.38 -5.87 -10.02
CA PHE A 146 -3.37 -6.59 -10.82
C PHE A 146 -3.15 -6.36 -12.32
N ILE A 147 -3.08 -5.10 -12.74
CA ILE A 147 -2.96 -4.73 -14.16
C ILE A 147 -1.63 -5.26 -14.72
N ILE A 148 -0.52 -4.96 -14.04
CA ILE A 148 0.81 -5.37 -14.51
C ILE A 148 0.98 -6.88 -14.38
N GLY A 149 0.43 -7.51 -13.34
CA GLY A 149 0.42 -8.96 -13.21
C GLY A 149 -0.28 -9.66 -14.36
N LYS A 150 -1.43 -9.15 -14.82
CA LYS A 150 -2.13 -9.66 -16.01
C LYS A 150 -1.34 -9.44 -17.30
N VAL A 151 -0.74 -8.27 -17.49
CA VAL A 151 0.14 -7.99 -18.63
C VAL A 151 1.34 -8.94 -18.62
N TYR A 152 1.95 -9.13 -17.46
CA TYR A 152 3.06 -10.07 -17.30
C TYR A 152 2.67 -11.50 -17.68
N GLN A 153 1.54 -12.01 -17.17
CA GLN A 153 1.06 -13.35 -17.50
C GLN A 153 0.76 -13.52 -18.99
N ALA A 154 0.20 -12.48 -19.63
CA ALA A 154 -0.19 -12.54 -21.05
C ALA A 154 1.00 -12.47 -22.01
N TYR A 155 2.06 -11.74 -21.66
CA TYR A 155 3.16 -11.42 -22.58
C TYR A 155 4.51 -12.03 -22.18
N THR A 156 4.62 -12.66 -21.00
CA THR A 156 5.86 -13.35 -20.63
C THR A 156 5.99 -14.63 -21.46
N PRO A 157 7.11 -14.82 -22.20
CA PRO A 157 7.33 -16.03 -22.95
C PRO A 157 7.27 -17.27 -22.06
N SER A 158 6.59 -18.31 -22.51
CA SER A 158 6.43 -19.57 -21.78
C SER A 158 7.70 -20.43 -21.75
N THR A 159 8.76 -20.01 -22.46
CA THR A 159 10.06 -20.66 -22.44
C THR A 159 10.77 -20.49 -21.11
N ILE A 160 11.59 -21.47 -20.72
CA ILE A 160 12.45 -21.37 -19.54
C ILE A 160 13.31 -20.10 -19.65
N GLY A 161 13.30 -19.27 -18.61
CA GLY A 161 14.02 -17.99 -18.62
C GLY A 161 13.31 -16.84 -19.36
N GLY A 162 12.12 -17.06 -19.94
CA GLY A 162 11.36 -16.01 -20.65
C GLY A 162 11.00 -14.79 -19.77
N TRP A 163 10.88 -14.99 -18.47
CA TRP A 163 10.65 -13.92 -17.48
C TRP A 163 11.78 -12.87 -17.46
N ARG A 164 13.01 -13.20 -17.87
CA ARG A 164 14.13 -12.26 -17.96
C ARG A 164 13.86 -11.14 -18.96
N ILE A 165 13.25 -11.49 -20.10
CA ILE A 165 12.85 -10.52 -21.12
C ILE A 165 11.80 -9.58 -20.57
N SER A 166 10.80 -10.10 -19.87
CA SER A 166 9.74 -9.30 -19.24
C SER A 166 10.30 -8.36 -18.18
N PHE A 167 11.24 -8.81 -17.35
CA PHE A 167 11.91 -7.95 -16.36
C PHE A 167 12.68 -6.82 -17.04
N MET A 168 13.40 -7.12 -18.12
CA MET A 168 14.11 -6.10 -18.91
C MET A 168 13.14 -5.05 -19.46
N ILE A 169 12.04 -5.50 -20.08
CA ILE A 169 11.02 -4.62 -20.64
C ILE A 169 10.40 -3.74 -19.54
N PHE A 170 10.05 -4.32 -18.39
CA PHE A 170 9.52 -3.55 -17.26
C PHE A 170 10.53 -2.52 -16.73
N GLY A 171 11.80 -2.88 -16.63
CA GLY A 171 12.84 -1.94 -16.24
C GLY A 171 12.92 -0.73 -17.16
N VAL A 172 12.86 -0.96 -18.49
CA VAL A 172 12.84 0.12 -19.50
C VAL A 172 11.57 0.97 -19.40
N ILE A 173 10.39 0.35 -19.33
CA ILE A 173 9.11 1.07 -19.23
C ILE A 173 9.09 1.94 -17.98
N LEU A 174 9.46 1.40 -16.83
CA LEU A 174 9.54 2.13 -15.56
C LEU A 174 10.49 3.34 -15.67
N ALA A 175 11.69 3.14 -16.21
CA ALA A 175 12.65 4.22 -16.37
C ALA A 175 12.11 5.32 -17.27
N VAL A 176 11.63 4.97 -18.48
CA VAL A 176 11.12 5.93 -19.46
C VAL A 176 9.95 6.74 -18.89
N VAL A 177 8.98 6.06 -18.31
CA VAL A 177 7.77 6.72 -17.78
C VAL A 177 8.10 7.61 -16.59
N LEU A 178 8.92 7.12 -15.62
CA LEU A 178 9.27 7.92 -14.45
C LEU A 178 10.15 9.11 -14.83
N ILE A 179 11.05 8.98 -15.80
CA ILE A 179 11.86 10.09 -16.30
C ILE A 179 10.98 11.13 -16.97
N ILE A 180 10.08 10.74 -17.90
CA ILE A 180 9.18 11.65 -18.60
C ILE A 180 8.24 12.35 -17.61
N PHE A 181 7.56 11.59 -16.77
CA PHE A 181 6.61 12.16 -15.83
C PHE A 181 7.27 12.92 -14.67
N GLY A 182 8.53 12.62 -14.35
CA GLY A 182 9.31 13.35 -13.37
C GLY A 182 9.37 14.87 -13.63
N PHE A 183 9.34 15.30 -14.90
CA PHE A 183 9.29 16.72 -15.28
C PHE A 183 8.04 17.44 -14.78
N PHE A 184 6.94 16.73 -14.57
CA PHE A 184 5.66 17.27 -14.10
C PHE A 184 5.52 17.35 -12.59
N PHE A 185 6.47 16.76 -11.81
CA PHE A 185 6.43 16.84 -10.35
C PHE A 185 6.99 18.17 -9.85
N VAL A 186 6.14 19.20 -9.92
CA VAL A 186 6.43 20.57 -9.50
C VAL A 186 5.62 20.90 -8.25
N LYS A 187 6.20 21.62 -7.31
CA LYS A 187 5.48 22.12 -6.12
C LYS A 187 4.51 23.24 -6.56
N PRO A 188 3.28 23.30 -5.98
CA PRO A 188 2.41 24.45 -6.18
C PRO A 188 3.01 25.70 -5.55
N ASP A 189 2.68 26.88 -6.10
CA ASP A 189 3.10 28.16 -5.52
C ASP A 189 2.31 28.44 -4.22
N GLU A 190 2.88 29.27 -3.35
CA GLU A 190 2.28 29.61 -2.05
C GLU A 190 0.90 30.27 -2.20
N ASP A 191 0.72 31.16 -3.19
CA ASP A 191 -0.54 31.83 -3.48
C ASP A 191 -1.67 30.84 -3.81
N PHE A 192 -1.35 29.77 -4.57
CA PHE A 192 -2.30 28.70 -4.90
C PHE A 192 -2.73 27.96 -3.63
N ILE A 193 -1.77 27.62 -2.76
CA ILE A 193 -2.04 26.91 -1.51
C ILE A 193 -2.93 27.77 -0.60
N LEU A 194 -2.63 29.08 -0.50
CA LEU A 194 -3.40 30.02 0.31
C LEU A 194 -4.84 30.17 -0.19
N THR A 195 -5.03 30.29 -1.52
CA THR A 195 -6.36 30.42 -2.14
C THR A 195 -7.21 29.19 -1.85
N VAL A 196 -6.71 27.99 -2.16
CA VAL A 196 -7.45 26.73 -1.92
C VAL A 196 -7.71 26.48 -0.44
N SER A 197 -6.82 26.94 0.44
CA SER A 197 -7.01 26.80 1.89
C SER A 197 -8.06 27.78 2.45
N LYS A 198 -8.22 28.98 1.84
CA LYS A 198 -9.29 29.94 2.22
C LYS A 198 -10.67 29.43 1.87
N ASP A 199 -10.86 28.89 0.66
CA ASP A 199 -12.14 28.28 0.22
C ASP A 199 -12.58 27.14 1.15
N LYS A 200 -11.58 26.45 1.78
CA LYS A 200 -11.83 25.39 2.76
C LYS A 200 -12.34 25.93 4.11
N LYS A 201 -11.93 27.13 4.53
CA LYS A 201 -12.34 27.75 5.80
C LYS A 201 -13.77 28.25 5.76
N GLU A 202 -14.28 28.69 4.61
CA GLU A 202 -15.66 29.17 4.43
C GLU A 202 -16.68 28.01 4.45
N ASN A 203 -16.32 26.80 4.07
CA ASN A 203 -17.17 25.62 4.09
C ASN A 203 -17.09 24.87 5.45
N ASN A 204 -17.56 25.52 6.51
CA ASN A 204 -17.45 25.13 7.92
C ASN A 204 -17.97 23.74 8.28
N ILE A 205 -17.06 22.78 8.44
CA ILE A 205 -17.17 21.74 9.48
C ILE A 205 -16.05 22.05 10.48
N LYS A 206 -16.31 22.02 11.79
CA LYS A 206 -15.29 22.17 12.85
C LYS A 206 -14.18 21.12 12.61
N LYS A 207 -13.16 21.50 11.82
CA LYS A 207 -12.04 20.58 11.53
C LYS A 207 -11.13 20.55 12.74
N GLU A 208 -10.69 19.34 13.09
CA GLU A 208 -9.61 19.17 14.06
C GLU A 208 -8.40 19.95 13.51
N VAL A 209 -7.94 20.95 14.26
CA VAL A 209 -6.74 21.73 13.88
C VAL A 209 -5.54 21.02 14.49
N GLY A 210 -4.67 20.51 13.63
CA GLY A 210 -3.38 19.93 14.03
C GLY A 210 -2.29 20.99 14.19
N ILE A 211 -1.12 20.53 14.52
CA ILE A 211 0.11 21.33 14.66
C ILE A 211 1.06 20.99 13.52
N ASP A 212 1.85 21.96 13.05
CA ASP A 212 2.86 21.71 12.01
C ASP A 212 4.22 21.46 12.69
N ILE A 213 4.58 20.19 12.86
CA ILE A 213 5.77 19.77 13.60
C ILE A 213 6.63 18.78 12.82
N ASP A 214 7.87 18.69 13.21
CA ASP A 214 8.82 17.75 12.63
C ASP A 214 8.65 16.32 13.18
N ALA A 215 9.33 15.37 12.58
CA ALA A 215 9.27 13.97 12.94
C ALA A 215 9.74 13.68 14.37
N LYS A 216 10.76 14.42 14.87
CA LYS A 216 11.28 14.24 16.24
C LYS A 216 10.25 14.66 17.29
N GLN A 217 9.49 15.69 16.99
CA GLN A 217 8.40 16.15 17.85
C GLN A 217 7.18 15.26 17.73
N MET A 218 6.86 14.77 16.51
CA MET A 218 5.76 13.86 16.24
C MET A 218 5.87 12.55 17.05
N ILE A 219 7.03 11.88 17.00
CA ILE A 219 7.24 10.61 17.74
C ILE A 219 7.20 10.73 19.26
N LYS A 220 7.28 11.94 19.82
CA LYS A 220 7.11 12.19 21.25
C LYS A 220 5.64 12.30 21.68
N ARG A 221 4.71 12.39 20.73
CA ARG A 221 3.28 12.55 21.00
C ARG A 221 2.59 11.20 21.17
N SER A 222 1.75 11.08 22.19
CA SER A 222 0.94 9.88 22.41
C SER A 222 -0.03 9.62 21.27
N SER A 223 -0.55 10.69 20.62
CA SER A 223 -1.42 10.58 19.43
C SER A 223 -0.76 9.83 18.28
N PHE A 224 0.57 10.00 18.10
CA PHE A 224 1.32 9.25 17.09
C PHE A 224 1.35 7.75 17.44
N TRP A 225 1.67 7.37 18.66
CA TRP A 225 1.80 5.96 19.03
C TRP A 225 0.47 5.21 19.03
N PHE A 226 -0.61 5.83 19.52
CA PHE A 226 -1.94 5.22 19.38
C PHE A 226 -2.33 5.02 17.92
N TYR A 227 -2.02 6.00 17.05
CA TYR A 227 -2.27 5.87 15.63
C TYR A 227 -1.38 4.80 14.99
N PHE A 228 -0.09 4.76 15.33
CA PHE A 228 0.87 3.81 14.79
C PHE A 228 0.50 2.36 15.14
N VAL A 229 0.10 2.12 16.39
CA VAL A 229 -0.40 0.81 16.84
C VAL A 229 -1.70 0.45 16.12
N TRP A 230 -2.63 1.40 15.98
CA TRP A 230 -3.84 1.22 15.18
C TRP A 230 -3.52 0.78 13.75
N ALA A 231 -2.58 1.45 13.11
CA ALA A 231 -2.16 1.13 11.75
C ALA A 231 -1.48 -0.24 11.65
N ILE A 232 -0.63 -0.63 12.62
CA ILE A 232 0.00 -1.95 12.68
C ILE A 232 -1.07 -3.04 12.79
N LEU A 233 -1.98 -2.94 13.75
CA LEU A 233 -2.96 -3.99 14.05
C LEU A 233 -3.90 -4.24 12.86
N LEU A 234 -4.40 -3.18 12.24
CA LEU A 234 -5.29 -3.32 11.08
C LEU A 234 -4.53 -3.74 9.82
N SER A 235 -3.32 -3.22 9.60
CA SER A 235 -2.52 -3.66 8.45
C SER A 235 -2.07 -5.12 8.61
N ALA A 236 -1.69 -5.55 9.81
CA ALA A 236 -1.34 -6.94 10.06
C ALA A 236 -2.53 -7.88 9.81
N SER A 237 -3.73 -7.50 10.26
CA SER A 237 -4.96 -8.25 10.00
C SER A 237 -5.25 -8.36 8.50
N GLY A 238 -5.15 -7.26 7.76
CA GLY A 238 -5.37 -7.26 6.31
C GLY A 238 -4.35 -8.11 5.55
N LEU A 239 -3.06 -7.98 5.88
CA LEU A 239 -1.98 -8.75 5.26
C LEU A 239 -2.07 -10.24 5.60
N ALA A 240 -2.43 -10.58 6.84
CA ALA A 240 -2.67 -11.96 7.26
C ALA A 240 -3.76 -12.62 6.42
N LEU A 241 -4.90 -11.94 6.24
CA LEU A 241 -5.98 -12.46 5.42
C LEU A 241 -5.60 -12.60 3.94
N ILE A 242 -5.02 -11.54 3.35
CA ILE A 242 -4.65 -11.52 1.93
C ILE A 242 -3.66 -12.65 1.61
N SER A 243 -2.68 -12.86 2.48
CA SER A 243 -1.65 -13.89 2.25
C SER A 243 -2.20 -15.31 2.30
N GLN A 244 -3.27 -15.54 3.08
CA GLN A 244 -3.88 -16.86 3.29
C GLN A 244 -5.20 -17.04 2.54
N ALA A 245 -5.63 -16.05 1.75
CA ALA A 245 -6.96 -16.01 1.15
C ALA A 245 -7.30 -17.26 0.32
N SER A 246 -6.38 -17.76 -0.49
CA SER A 246 -6.59 -18.98 -1.28
C SER A 246 -6.77 -20.23 -0.40
N GLY A 247 -5.97 -20.34 0.67
CA GLY A 247 -6.09 -21.43 1.64
C GLY A 247 -7.43 -21.40 2.35
N ILE A 248 -7.90 -20.22 2.75
CA ILE A 248 -9.22 -20.02 3.38
C ILE A 248 -10.35 -20.44 2.44
N VAL A 249 -10.30 -20.06 1.16
CA VAL A 249 -11.29 -20.48 0.17
C VAL A 249 -11.33 -22.01 0.06
N ASN A 250 -10.16 -22.66 -0.06
CA ASN A 250 -10.06 -24.11 -0.20
C ASN A 250 -10.51 -24.86 1.06
N GLU A 251 -10.31 -24.29 2.25
CA GLU A 251 -10.75 -24.89 3.52
C GLU A 251 -12.29 -24.84 3.66
N ILE A 252 -12.94 -23.77 3.16
CA ILE A 252 -14.39 -23.57 3.27
C ILE A 252 -15.13 -24.30 2.14
N ALA A 253 -14.66 -24.13 0.90
CA ALA A 253 -15.28 -24.68 -0.30
C ALA A 253 -14.39 -25.77 -0.91
N LYS A 254 -14.61 -27.02 -0.48
CA LYS A 254 -13.95 -28.18 -1.06
C LYS A 254 -14.45 -28.38 -2.51
N ASN A 255 -13.57 -28.73 -3.42
CA ASN A 255 -13.84 -29.00 -4.85
C ASN A 255 -14.17 -27.76 -5.72
N ILE A 256 -13.72 -26.55 -5.31
CA ILE A 256 -13.77 -25.36 -6.15
C ILE A 256 -12.58 -25.36 -7.13
N ASP A 257 -12.83 -24.96 -8.37
CA ASP A 257 -11.77 -24.85 -9.38
C ASP A 257 -10.82 -23.68 -9.09
N ALA A 258 -9.56 -23.80 -9.52
CA ALA A 258 -8.52 -22.81 -9.27
C ALA A 258 -8.85 -21.42 -9.85
N SER A 259 -9.59 -21.36 -10.97
CA SER A 259 -10.01 -20.09 -11.58
C SER A 259 -11.00 -19.34 -10.69
N SER A 260 -11.97 -20.06 -10.10
CA SER A 260 -12.93 -19.50 -9.15
C SER A 260 -12.25 -19.05 -7.86
N VAL A 261 -11.30 -19.84 -7.33
CA VAL A 261 -10.47 -19.41 -6.18
C VAL A 261 -9.76 -18.08 -6.48
N ALA A 262 -9.08 -18.00 -7.62
CA ALA A 262 -8.37 -16.79 -8.02
C ALA A 262 -9.30 -15.58 -8.17
N THR A 263 -10.52 -15.80 -8.68
CA THR A 263 -11.53 -14.75 -8.82
C THR A 263 -12.00 -14.24 -7.46
N ILE A 264 -12.32 -15.14 -6.53
CA ILE A 264 -12.79 -14.79 -5.17
C ILE A 264 -11.70 -14.02 -4.42
N VAL A 265 -10.46 -14.49 -4.49
CA VAL A 265 -9.31 -13.80 -3.88
C VAL A 265 -9.08 -12.43 -4.54
N GLY A 266 -9.25 -12.34 -5.86
CA GLY A 266 -9.14 -11.09 -6.62
C GLY A 266 -10.11 -10.01 -6.16
N LEU A 267 -11.30 -10.38 -5.66
CA LEU A 267 -12.27 -9.42 -5.11
C LEU A 267 -11.71 -8.63 -3.93
N ILE A 268 -10.86 -9.24 -3.08
CA ILE A 268 -10.21 -8.53 -1.98
C ILE A 268 -9.39 -7.36 -2.53
N SER A 269 -8.60 -7.61 -3.56
CA SER A 269 -7.72 -6.58 -4.16
C SER A 269 -8.49 -5.44 -4.82
N ILE A 270 -9.57 -5.77 -5.55
CA ILE A 270 -10.46 -4.79 -6.17
C ILE A 270 -11.12 -3.92 -5.11
N CYS A 271 -11.72 -4.56 -4.09
CA CYS A 271 -12.39 -3.87 -3.00
C CYS A 271 -11.41 -3.05 -2.14
N ASN A 272 -10.16 -3.50 -2.00
CA ASN A 272 -9.09 -2.73 -1.37
C ASN A 272 -8.83 -1.41 -2.14
N GLY A 273 -8.74 -1.47 -3.46
CA GLY A 273 -8.59 -0.27 -4.30
C GLY A 273 -9.77 0.70 -4.15
N ILE A 274 -11.00 0.18 -4.22
CA ILE A 274 -12.23 0.97 -4.07
C ILE A 274 -12.32 1.56 -2.64
N GLY A 275 -12.02 0.78 -1.63
CA GLY A 275 -12.03 1.20 -0.22
C GLY A 275 -11.10 2.37 0.05
N ARG A 276 -9.94 2.43 -0.61
CA ARG A 276 -9.01 3.57 -0.49
C ARG A 276 -9.65 4.89 -0.90
N VAL A 277 -10.41 4.90 -1.98
CA VAL A 277 -11.11 6.10 -2.47
C VAL A 277 -12.28 6.45 -1.56
N ILE A 278 -13.11 5.47 -1.20
CA ILE A 278 -14.29 5.67 -0.35
C ILE A 278 -13.89 6.24 1.01
N TYR A 279 -12.98 5.58 1.73
CA TYR A 279 -12.58 6.02 3.07
C TYR A 279 -11.71 7.28 3.03
N GLY A 280 -10.94 7.50 1.95
CA GLY A 280 -10.24 8.75 1.74
C GLY A 280 -11.21 9.94 1.59
N GLY A 281 -12.23 9.81 0.74
CA GLY A 281 -13.28 10.80 0.58
C GLY A 281 -14.14 10.98 1.85
N MET A 282 -14.39 9.89 2.57
CA MET A 282 -15.08 9.88 3.85
C MET A 282 -14.31 10.67 4.92
N PHE A 283 -12.98 10.52 4.94
CA PHE A 283 -12.11 11.27 5.86
C PHE A 283 -12.23 12.78 5.64
N ASP A 284 -12.24 13.21 4.38
CA ASP A 284 -12.38 14.63 4.03
C ASP A 284 -13.77 15.19 4.38
N LYS A 285 -14.84 14.40 4.21
CA LYS A 285 -16.23 14.82 4.41
C LYS A 285 -16.69 14.73 5.87
N PHE A 286 -16.37 13.64 6.56
CA PHE A 286 -16.91 13.33 7.89
C PHE A 286 -15.86 13.45 9.01
N GLY A 287 -14.59 13.65 8.64
CA GLY A 287 -13.46 13.80 9.57
C GLY A 287 -12.90 12.48 10.06
N ARG A 288 -11.82 12.59 10.84
CA ARG A 288 -11.01 11.49 11.33
C ARG A 288 -11.80 10.43 12.09
N LEU A 289 -12.47 10.87 13.17
CA LEU A 289 -13.05 9.93 14.14
C LEU A 289 -14.10 9.02 13.51
N LYS A 290 -15.04 9.61 12.75
CA LYS A 290 -16.10 8.85 12.07
C LYS A 290 -15.51 7.86 11.06
N THR A 291 -14.51 8.28 10.29
CA THR A 291 -13.88 7.42 9.30
C THR A 291 -13.12 6.27 9.95
N MET A 292 -12.28 6.54 10.97
CA MET A 292 -11.53 5.49 11.66
C MET A 292 -12.47 4.48 12.34
N ILE A 293 -13.54 4.94 13.00
CA ILE A 293 -14.55 4.04 13.59
C ILE A 293 -15.21 3.18 12.51
N THR A 294 -15.60 3.77 11.37
CA THR A 294 -16.25 3.01 10.29
C THR A 294 -15.31 1.96 9.71
N VAL A 295 -14.02 2.29 9.49
CA VAL A 295 -13.01 1.31 9.06
C VAL A 295 -12.94 0.14 10.03
N VAL A 296 -12.82 0.42 11.33
CA VAL A 296 -12.71 -0.62 12.37
C VAL A 296 -13.97 -1.47 12.46
N VAL A 297 -15.16 -0.84 12.45
CA VAL A 297 -16.44 -1.56 12.54
C VAL A 297 -16.67 -2.46 11.32
N VAL A 298 -16.43 -1.95 10.11
CA VAL A 298 -16.58 -2.77 8.89
C VAL A 298 -15.57 -3.91 8.86
N PHE A 299 -14.34 -3.69 9.34
CA PHE A 299 -13.34 -4.73 9.44
C PHE A 299 -13.72 -5.80 10.49
N LEU A 300 -14.30 -5.38 11.62
CA LEU A 300 -14.81 -6.30 12.65
C LEU A 300 -15.96 -7.15 12.10
N VAL A 301 -16.93 -6.54 11.43
CA VAL A 301 -18.03 -7.25 10.77
C VAL A 301 -17.50 -8.24 9.75
N SER A 302 -16.53 -7.85 8.92
CA SER A 302 -15.85 -8.75 8.00
C SER A 302 -15.27 -9.97 8.72
N SER A 303 -14.51 -9.77 9.80
CA SER A 303 -13.87 -10.87 10.52
C SER A 303 -14.88 -11.79 11.20
N ILE A 304 -15.99 -11.27 11.70
CA ILE A 304 -17.10 -12.08 12.23
C ILE A 304 -17.75 -12.91 11.12
N LEU A 305 -17.97 -12.32 9.94
CA LEU A 305 -18.51 -13.07 8.77
C LEU A 305 -17.55 -14.18 8.33
N LEU A 306 -16.24 -13.96 8.41
CA LEU A 306 -15.26 -15.01 8.10
C LEU A 306 -15.38 -16.19 9.10
N VAL A 307 -15.45 -15.93 10.40
CA VAL A 307 -15.69 -16.98 11.41
C VAL A 307 -17.00 -17.72 11.12
N LEU A 308 -18.06 -16.98 10.77
CA LEU A 308 -19.34 -17.57 10.41
C LEU A 308 -19.23 -18.43 9.15
N ALA A 309 -18.46 -17.99 8.14
CA ALA A 309 -18.22 -18.76 6.93
C ALA A 309 -17.51 -20.09 7.21
N PHE A 310 -16.54 -20.12 8.14
CA PHE A 310 -15.90 -21.37 8.58
C PHE A 310 -16.89 -22.35 9.23
N ASN A 311 -17.80 -21.84 10.07
CA ASN A 311 -18.76 -22.67 10.78
C ASN A 311 -19.88 -23.18 9.86
N THR A 312 -20.36 -22.36 8.93
CA THR A 312 -21.46 -22.69 8.02
C THR A 312 -21.00 -23.32 6.71
N LYS A 313 -19.68 -23.30 6.43
CA LYS A 313 -19.09 -23.69 5.14
C LYS A 313 -19.71 -22.95 3.94
N SER A 314 -20.17 -21.71 4.16
CA SER A 314 -20.86 -20.91 3.16
C SER A 314 -19.89 -20.04 2.36
N LEU A 315 -19.77 -20.31 1.06
CA LEU A 315 -18.95 -19.52 0.13
C LEU A 315 -19.49 -18.09 -0.04
N ILE A 316 -20.80 -17.89 0.02
CA ILE A 316 -21.42 -16.56 -0.11
C ILE A 316 -21.01 -15.67 1.06
N ILE A 317 -21.08 -16.20 2.29
CA ILE A 317 -20.68 -15.46 3.50
C ILE A 317 -19.18 -15.14 3.44
N LEU A 318 -18.35 -16.08 2.96
CA LEU A 318 -16.92 -15.85 2.75
C LEU A 318 -16.66 -14.69 1.77
N ILE A 319 -17.35 -14.69 0.62
CA ILE A 319 -17.19 -13.64 -0.41
C ILE A 319 -17.55 -12.26 0.16
N VAL A 320 -18.66 -12.15 0.89
CA VAL A 320 -19.06 -10.90 1.55
C VAL A 320 -18.00 -10.47 2.58
N GLY A 321 -17.49 -11.41 3.38
CA GLY A 321 -16.39 -11.17 4.31
C GLY A 321 -15.14 -10.62 3.61
N PHE A 322 -14.75 -11.23 2.49
CA PHE A 322 -13.59 -10.78 1.70
C PHE A 322 -13.76 -9.38 1.10
N ILE A 323 -14.95 -9.06 0.58
CA ILE A 323 -15.29 -7.75 0.05
C ILE A 323 -15.13 -6.67 1.14
N LEU A 324 -15.72 -6.90 2.32
CA LEU A 324 -15.66 -5.96 3.43
C LEU A 324 -14.24 -5.84 4.00
N CYS A 325 -13.50 -6.95 4.10
CA CYS A 325 -12.11 -6.92 4.52
C CYS A 325 -11.23 -6.10 3.57
N GLY A 326 -11.34 -6.38 2.26
CA GLY A 326 -10.61 -5.63 1.25
C GLY A 326 -10.89 -4.13 1.35
N ALA A 327 -12.15 -3.74 1.39
CA ALA A 327 -12.57 -2.34 1.52
C ALA A 327 -11.98 -1.69 2.77
N SER A 328 -12.08 -2.35 3.95
CA SER A 328 -11.58 -1.81 5.22
C SER A 328 -10.07 -1.67 5.23
N TYR A 329 -9.34 -2.66 4.73
CA TYR A 329 -7.88 -2.59 4.63
C TYR A 329 -7.43 -1.44 3.70
N GLY A 330 -8.15 -1.22 2.58
CA GLY A 330 -7.96 -0.05 1.74
C GLY A 330 -8.13 1.27 2.51
N GLY A 331 -9.10 1.32 3.41
CA GLY A 331 -9.34 2.45 4.29
C GLY A 331 -8.16 2.77 5.21
N VAL A 332 -7.51 1.75 5.78
CA VAL A 332 -6.33 1.95 6.65
C VAL A 332 -5.24 2.73 5.93
N THR A 333 -4.92 2.34 4.71
CA THR A 333 -3.82 2.95 3.94
C THR A 333 -4.11 4.40 3.53
N SER A 334 -5.34 4.74 3.16
CA SER A 334 -5.71 6.11 2.79
C SER A 334 -5.82 7.03 4.02
N VAL A 335 -6.28 6.50 5.15
CA VAL A 335 -6.32 7.24 6.42
C VAL A 335 -4.92 7.61 6.90
N ASN A 336 -3.89 6.77 6.68
CA ASN A 336 -2.50 7.06 7.05
C ASN A 336 -2.05 8.44 6.51
N SER A 337 -2.25 8.68 5.22
CA SER A 337 -1.86 9.93 4.59
C SER A 337 -2.65 11.14 5.12
N ALA A 338 -3.98 10.99 5.18
CA ALA A 338 -4.86 12.06 5.61
C ALA A 338 -4.66 12.42 7.10
N PHE A 339 -4.43 11.43 7.96
CA PHE A 339 -4.18 11.62 9.37
C PHE A 339 -2.90 12.41 9.64
N ILE A 340 -1.79 12.01 9.02
CA ILE A 340 -0.51 12.68 9.21
C ILE A 340 -0.58 14.15 8.77
N ASN A 341 -1.22 14.41 7.64
CA ASN A 341 -1.38 15.77 7.16
C ASN A 341 -2.26 16.61 8.11
N LEU A 342 -3.37 16.03 8.58
CA LEU A 342 -4.29 16.72 9.48
C LEU A 342 -3.68 17.01 10.86
N PHE A 343 -2.94 16.06 11.45
CA PHE A 343 -2.45 16.16 12.84
C PHE A 343 -1.09 16.85 12.93
N TYR A 344 -0.20 16.63 11.96
CA TYR A 344 1.21 17.02 12.05
C TYR A 344 1.66 17.95 10.91
N GLY A 345 0.71 18.41 10.10
CA GLY A 345 0.90 19.46 9.11
C GLY A 345 1.53 19.01 7.80
N ALA A 346 1.58 19.95 6.86
CA ALA A 346 2.04 19.70 5.49
C ALA A 346 3.54 19.95 5.29
N THR A 347 4.17 20.77 6.14
CA THR A 347 5.58 21.19 5.95
C THR A 347 6.53 20.00 6.05
N ASN A 348 6.35 19.16 7.08
CA ASN A 348 7.17 17.98 7.32
C ASN A 348 6.52 16.68 6.86
N TYR A 349 5.41 16.76 6.13
CA TYR A 349 4.62 15.60 5.67
C TYR A 349 5.47 14.49 5.03
N PRO A 350 6.44 14.78 4.13
CA PRO A 350 7.19 13.70 3.46
C PRO A 350 7.92 12.77 4.44
N VAL A 351 8.50 13.32 5.50
CA VAL A 351 9.21 12.54 6.52
C VAL A 351 8.22 11.90 7.50
N ASN A 352 7.27 12.69 8.00
CA ASN A 352 6.26 12.22 8.95
C ASN A 352 5.45 11.05 8.40
N PHE A 353 5.04 11.13 7.13
CA PHE A 353 4.32 10.08 6.43
C PHE A 353 5.15 8.81 6.24
N SER A 354 6.44 8.96 5.90
CA SER A 354 7.34 7.82 5.77
C SER A 354 7.53 7.07 7.08
N ILE A 355 7.63 7.79 8.20
CA ILE A 355 7.76 7.16 9.53
C ILE A 355 6.51 6.35 9.87
N VAL A 356 5.32 6.89 9.57
CA VAL A 356 4.08 6.11 9.77
C VAL A 356 4.08 4.86 8.91
N ASN A 357 4.54 4.92 7.66
CA ASN A 357 4.58 3.77 6.78
C ASN A 357 5.54 2.66 7.24
N LEU A 358 6.46 2.92 8.19
CA LEU A 358 7.25 1.86 8.83
C LEU A 358 6.38 0.84 9.57
N ASN A 359 5.11 1.16 9.88
CA ASN A 359 4.15 0.20 10.41
C ASN A 359 4.03 -1.05 9.52
N LEU A 360 4.20 -0.91 8.19
CA LEU A 360 4.08 -2.01 7.25
C LEU A 360 5.19 -3.07 7.42
N ILE A 361 6.37 -2.68 7.91
CA ILE A 361 7.44 -3.65 8.23
C ILE A 361 6.95 -4.58 9.34
N ILE A 362 6.42 -4.00 10.43
CA ILE A 362 5.91 -4.77 11.56
C ILE A 362 4.65 -5.56 11.16
N ALA A 363 3.74 -4.90 10.45
CA ALA A 363 2.48 -5.51 10.00
C ALA A 363 2.70 -6.71 9.05
N SER A 364 3.79 -6.73 8.28
CA SER A 364 4.09 -7.84 7.37
C SER A 364 4.30 -9.19 8.09
N PHE A 365 4.69 -9.16 9.37
CA PHE A 365 4.74 -10.38 10.19
C PHE A 365 3.35 -10.99 10.46
N GLY A 366 2.26 -10.24 10.25
CA GLY A 366 0.91 -10.78 10.36
C GLY A 366 0.67 -11.98 9.45
N SER A 367 1.23 -11.99 8.23
CA SER A 367 1.15 -13.12 7.32
C SER A 367 1.93 -14.35 7.82
N THR A 368 3.10 -14.14 8.42
CA THR A 368 3.92 -15.20 9.01
C THR A 368 3.21 -15.82 10.22
N ILE A 369 2.63 -14.97 11.08
CA ILE A 369 1.86 -15.41 12.25
C ILE A 369 0.63 -16.23 11.79
N ALA A 370 -0.05 -15.80 10.73
CA ALA A 370 -1.18 -16.55 10.16
C ALA A 370 -0.77 -17.95 9.66
N GLY A 371 0.39 -18.05 8.99
CA GLY A 371 0.95 -19.34 8.58
C GLY A 371 1.30 -20.24 9.77
N MET A 372 1.98 -19.69 10.78
CA MET A 372 2.31 -20.43 12.00
C MET A 372 1.06 -20.92 12.74
N LEU A 373 0.02 -20.11 12.82
CA LEU A 373 -1.25 -20.50 13.44
C LEU A 373 -1.91 -21.63 12.67
N TYR A 374 -1.87 -21.61 11.34
CA TYR A 374 -2.38 -22.70 10.51
C TYR A 374 -1.57 -23.99 10.74
N ASP A 375 -0.24 -23.92 10.72
CA ASP A 375 0.63 -25.08 10.94
C ASP A 375 0.37 -25.73 12.31
N TYR A 376 0.04 -24.92 13.33
CA TYR A 376 -0.26 -25.41 14.66
C TYR A 376 -1.68 -25.93 14.86
N THR A 377 -2.67 -25.28 14.25
CA THR A 377 -4.11 -25.57 14.49
C THR A 377 -4.78 -26.38 13.37
N GLY A 378 -4.17 -26.45 12.18
CA GLY A 378 -4.74 -27.06 10.99
C GLY A 378 -5.90 -26.29 10.37
N SER A 379 -6.17 -25.03 10.81
CA SER A 379 -7.28 -24.22 10.30
C SER A 379 -6.98 -22.74 10.33
N TYR A 380 -7.46 -22.00 9.32
CA TYR A 380 -7.37 -20.54 9.27
C TYR A 380 -8.35 -19.79 10.17
N ILE A 381 -9.27 -20.52 10.86
CA ILE A 381 -10.19 -19.90 11.82
C ILE A 381 -9.42 -19.22 12.97
N SER A 382 -8.29 -19.80 13.40
CA SER A 382 -7.40 -19.22 14.42
C SER A 382 -6.86 -17.85 14.02
N THR A 383 -6.49 -17.68 12.76
CA THR A 383 -6.08 -16.40 12.20
C THR A 383 -7.22 -15.38 12.25
N THR A 384 -8.44 -15.75 11.88
CA THR A 384 -9.59 -14.82 11.91
C THR A 384 -9.97 -14.42 13.32
N VAL A 385 -9.85 -15.32 14.31
CA VAL A 385 -10.06 -14.99 15.74
C VAL A 385 -8.98 -14.02 16.25
N LEU A 386 -7.72 -14.23 15.88
CA LEU A 386 -6.64 -13.29 16.22
C LEU A 386 -6.89 -11.91 15.61
N MET A 387 -7.37 -11.84 14.37
CA MET A 387 -7.74 -10.58 13.70
C MET A 387 -8.80 -9.83 14.51
N ILE A 388 -9.85 -10.51 15.01
CA ILE A 388 -10.89 -9.90 15.85
C ILE A 388 -10.26 -9.24 17.08
N GLY A 389 -9.34 -9.91 17.77
CA GLY A 389 -8.62 -9.35 18.91
C GLY A 389 -7.84 -8.10 18.54
N GLY A 390 -7.07 -8.12 17.45
CA GLY A 390 -6.32 -6.96 16.95
C GLY A 390 -7.24 -5.78 16.56
N ILE A 391 -8.38 -6.07 15.92
CA ILE A 391 -9.35 -5.05 15.52
C ILE A 391 -10.01 -4.40 16.74
N ILE A 392 -10.37 -5.16 17.78
CA ILE A 392 -10.90 -4.62 19.04
C ILE A 392 -9.86 -3.71 19.71
N CYS A 393 -8.60 -4.13 19.79
CA CYS A 393 -7.52 -3.28 20.30
C CYS A 393 -7.37 -2.00 19.48
N SER A 394 -7.52 -2.07 18.16
CA SER A 394 -7.45 -0.89 17.28
C SER A 394 -8.62 0.08 17.53
N PHE A 395 -9.80 -0.43 17.88
CA PHE A 395 -10.95 0.40 18.28
C PHE A 395 -10.61 1.22 19.53
N ILE A 396 -10.01 0.60 20.55
CA ILE A 396 -9.55 1.30 21.76
C ILE A 396 -8.55 2.39 21.39
N CYS A 397 -7.55 2.06 20.54
CA CYS A 397 -6.60 3.06 20.04
C CYS A 397 -7.29 4.24 19.37
N THR A 398 -8.34 4.00 18.56
CA THR A 398 -9.09 5.07 17.87
C THR A 398 -9.68 6.09 18.86
N ILE A 399 -10.21 5.61 19.98
CA ILE A 399 -10.82 6.46 21.03
C ILE A 399 -9.73 7.19 21.83
N CYS A 400 -8.59 6.54 22.09
CA CYS A 400 -7.49 7.11 22.86
C CYS A 400 -6.70 8.20 22.11
N ILE A 401 -6.84 8.32 20.79
CA ILE A 401 -6.18 9.37 20.02
C ILE A 401 -6.78 10.73 20.40
N LYS A 402 -6.03 11.51 21.16
CA LYS A 402 -6.33 12.91 21.47
C LYS A 402 -5.61 13.82 20.47
N ARG A 403 -6.06 15.07 20.40
CA ARG A 403 -5.37 16.09 19.60
C ARG A 403 -3.93 16.24 20.07
N PRO A 404 -2.97 16.45 19.14
CA PRO A 404 -1.56 16.61 19.48
C PRO A 404 -1.28 17.89 20.26
#